data_7db5d6efaf3db10e501c67cdf6a471a5
#
_entry.id   7db5d6efaf3db10e501c67cdf6a471a5
#
_cell.length_a   1.000
_cell.length_b   1.000
_cell.length_c   1.000
_cell.angle_alpha   90.00
_cell.angle_beta   90.00
_cell.angle_gamma   90.00
#
_symmetry.space_group_name_H-M   'P 1'
#
loop_
_entity.id
_entity.type
_entity.pdbx_description
1 polymer ?
#
loop_
_entity_poly.entity_id
_entity_poly.type
_entity_poly.pdbx_seq_one_letter_code
_entity_poly.pdbx_strand_id
1 'polypeptide(L)'
;MTNQSCFVKIQNHLKFFTNSEKKIAHYVLENYNEILNYTITELAEKVDTSDASVIRFCRSIGYKGYQDFKINMARDIAPANKLLDPELDREDTPEEICQKIFFSEMAVLKDTLAILDIKMLEKAAKMIVAAKRIELFGSGGSALVGMDAQHKFLKVGLKSFVHCDADIQAMSASLLGAGDVAIGISHSGSNRNVVRCMQLAKQQGATTIVMTTQGKSPLLKFADLVLFTA
;
A
#
# COMPACT_ATOMS: atom_id res chain seq x y z
N MET A 1 -3.70 30.18 4.51
CA MET A 1 -4.32 29.24 5.45
C MET A 1 -4.35 27.90 4.76
N THR A 2 -3.58 26.94 5.20
CA THR A 2 -3.47 25.61 4.60
C THR A 2 -4.84 24.93 4.61
N ASN A 3 -5.34 24.58 3.43
CA ASN A 3 -6.64 23.92 3.24
C ASN A 3 -6.51 22.45 3.67
N GLN A 4 -6.46 22.20 4.99
CA GLN A 4 -6.42 20.83 5.50
C GLN A 4 -7.76 20.16 5.28
N SER A 5 -7.72 18.89 4.82
CA SER A 5 -8.94 18.10 4.62
C SER A 5 -9.74 17.95 5.93
N CYS A 6 -11.06 17.78 5.79
CA CYS A 6 -11.95 17.56 6.94
C CYS A 6 -11.48 16.39 7.80
N PHE A 7 -11.01 15.32 7.16
CA PHE A 7 -10.47 14.13 7.82
C PHE A 7 -9.28 14.46 8.73
N VAL A 8 -8.28 15.20 8.21
CA VAL A 8 -7.09 15.61 8.98
C VAL A 8 -7.46 16.53 10.13
N LYS A 9 -8.39 17.46 9.91
CA LYS A 9 -8.88 18.34 10.99
C LYS A 9 -9.55 17.57 12.12
N ILE A 10 -10.40 16.58 11.78
CA ILE A 10 -11.04 15.73 12.78
C ILE A 10 -9.99 14.95 13.57
N GLN A 11 -9.04 14.29 12.90
CA GLN A 11 -7.98 13.51 13.58
C GLN A 11 -7.13 14.37 14.53
N ASN A 12 -6.73 15.55 14.09
CA ASN A 12 -5.92 16.48 14.90
C ASN A 12 -6.66 16.96 16.17
N HIS A 13 -7.99 17.03 16.13
CA HIS A 13 -8.81 17.51 17.24
C HIS A 13 -9.38 16.39 18.13
N LEU A 14 -9.20 15.10 17.77
CA LEU A 14 -9.77 13.96 18.52
C LEU A 14 -9.49 13.99 20.03
N LYS A 15 -8.30 14.43 20.43
CA LYS A 15 -7.89 14.47 21.85
C LYS A 15 -8.64 15.57 22.66
N PHE A 16 -9.14 16.58 21.99
CA PHE A 16 -9.77 17.74 22.59
C PHE A 16 -11.30 17.69 22.58
N PHE A 17 -11.89 16.72 21.90
CA PHE A 17 -13.33 16.57 21.78
C PHE A 17 -13.98 16.12 23.10
N THR A 18 -15.17 16.65 23.37
CA THR A 18 -16.09 16.13 24.39
C THR A 18 -16.57 14.72 23.99
N ASN A 19 -17.22 14.01 24.92
CA ASN A 19 -17.72 12.66 24.64
C ASN A 19 -18.71 12.60 23.44
N SER A 20 -19.61 13.60 23.34
CA SER A 20 -20.55 13.68 22.21
C SER A 20 -19.83 13.99 20.89
N GLU A 21 -18.86 14.91 20.91
CA GLU A 21 -18.06 15.21 19.71
C GLU A 21 -17.19 14.04 19.27
N LYS A 22 -16.67 13.24 20.21
CA LYS A 22 -15.94 12.00 19.88
C LYS A 22 -16.82 10.98 19.20
N LYS A 23 -18.06 10.78 19.66
CA LYS A 23 -19.03 9.91 18.99
C LYS A 23 -19.25 10.35 17.54
N ILE A 24 -19.48 11.66 17.31
CA ILE A 24 -19.67 12.23 15.98
C ILE A 24 -18.40 12.05 15.15
N ALA A 25 -17.23 12.35 15.69
CA ALA A 25 -15.94 12.23 15.00
C ALA A 25 -15.68 10.79 14.53
N HIS A 26 -15.84 9.80 15.39
CA HIS A 26 -15.64 8.38 15.04
C HIS A 26 -16.61 7.95 13.94
N TYR A 27 -17.90 8.26 14.11
CA TYR A 27 -18.90 7.90 13.10
C TYR A 27 -18.60 8.53 11.74
N VAL A 28 -18.22 9.82 11.73
CA VAL A 28 -17.84 10.54 10.50
C VAL A 28 -16.61 9.89 9.83
N LEU A 29 -15.59 9.53 10.61
CA LEU A 29 -14.37 8.89 10.07
C LEU A 29 -14.63 7.51 9.49
N GLU A 30 -15.56 6.75 10.06
CA GLU A 30 -15.92 5.40 9.60
C GLU A 30 -16.89 5.42 8.41
N ASN A 31 -17.77 6.43 8.33
CA ASN A 31 -18.86 6.50 7.33
C ASN A 31 -18.72 7.72 6.41
N TYR A 32 -17.52 8.15 6.10
CA TYR A 32 -17.19 9.42 5.46
C TYR A 32 -17.97 9.68 4.17
N ASN A 33 -18.15 8.67 3.32
CA ASN A 33 -18.90 8.80 2.05
C ASN A 33 -20.42 8.92 2.26
N GLU A 34 -20.98 8.30 3.28
CA GLU A 34 -22.43 8.28 3.52
C GLU A 34 -22.94 9.61 4.12
N ILE A 35 -22.10 10.29 4.89
CA ILE A 35 -22.42 11.55 5.58
C ILE A 35 -22.92 12.64 4.60
N LEU A 36 -22.44 12.61 3.36
CA LEU A 36 -22.89 13.57 2.35
C LEU A 36 -24.40 13.49 2.07
N ASN A 37 -25.00 12.35 2.30
CA ASN A 37 -26.43 12.11 2.06
C ASN A 37 -27.29 12.41 3.28
N TYR A 38 -26.69 12.57 4.48
CA TYR A 38 -27.44 12.77 5.72
C TYR A 38 -27.80 14.23 5.96
N THR A 39 -28.99 14.46 6.47
CA THR A 39 -29.37 15.72 7.15
C THR A 39 -28.69 15.79 8.51
N ILE A 40 -28.69 16.98 9.13
CA ILE A 40 -28.14 17.12 10.47
C ILE A 40 -28.86 16.24 11.49
N THR A 41 -30.16 16.12 11.37
CA THR A 41 -31.01 15.31 12.27
C THR A 41 -30.72 13.82 12.08
N GLU A 42 -30.60 13.33 10.85
CA GLU A 42 -30.23 11.94 10.58
C GLU A 42 -28.84 11.59 11.13
N LEU A 43 -27.85 12.49 10.99
CA LEU A 43 -26.56 12.26 11.62
C LEU A 43 -26.65 12.25 13.15
N ALA A 44 -27.40 13.18 13.73
CA ALA A 44 -27.60 13.26 15.18
C ALA A 44 -28.26 11.99 15.74
N GLU A 45 -29.28 11.47 15.06
CA GLU A 45 -29.96 10.20 15.42
C GLU A 45 -29.01 9.00 15.32
N LYS A 46 -28.23 8.90 14.24
CA LYS A 46 -27.28 7.77 14.03
C LYS A 46 -26.21 7.67 15.11
N VAL A 47 -25.80 8.81 15.68
CA VAL A 47 -24.75 8.85 16.73
C VAL A 47 -25.30 9.06 18.13
N ASP A 48 -26.62 8.97 18.31
CA ASP A 48 -27.31 9.17 19.59
C ASP A 48 -26.89 10.50 20.25
N THR A 49 -27.13 11.62 19.55
CA THR A 49 -26.82 12.98 20.00
C THR A 49 -27.85 13.99 19.51
N SER A 50 -27.63 15.29 19.75
CA SER A 50 -28.51 16.36 19.28
C SER A 50 -27.93 17.13 18.12
N ASP A 51 -28.78 17.75 17.27
CA ASP A 51 -28.39 18.65 16.19
C ASP A 51 -27.43 19.75 16.70
N ALA A 52 -27.70 20.29 17.91
CA ALA A 52 -26.84 21.26 18.52
C ALA A 52 -25.42 20.74 18.81
N SER A 53 -25.27 19.47 19.13
CA SER A 53 -23.96 18.82 19.31
C SER A 53 -23.23 18.66 17.99
N VAL A 54 -23.94 18.33 16.91
CA VAL A 54 -23.38 18.25 15.54
C VAL A 54 -22.87 19.63 15.10
N ILE A 55 -23.65 20.69 15.35
CA ILE A 55 -23.22 22.07 15.03
C ILE A 55 -21.97 22.45 15.82
N ARG A 56 -21.91 22.14 17.12
CA ARG A 56 -20.73 22.41 17.96
C ARG A 56 -19.51 21.69 17.46
N PHE A 57 -19.65 20.40 17.13
CA PHE A 57 -18.59 19.62 16.52
C PHE A 57 -18.04 20.25 15.24
N CYS A 58 -18.91 20.66 14.31
CA CYS A 58 -18.46 21.32 13.08
C CYS A 58 -17.71 22.63 13.38
N ARG A 59 -18.16 23.40 14.36
CA ARG A 59 -17.51 24.67 14.76
C ARG A 59 -16.18 24.44 15.46
N SER A 60 -16.04 23.39 16.27
CA SER A 60 -14.79 23.08 16.98
C SER A 60 -13.64 22.72 16.04
N ILE A 61 -13.95 22.23 14.82
CA ILE A 61 -12.97 21.93 13.77
C ILE A 61 -12.88 23.01 12.67
N GLY A 62 -13.48 24.21 12.95
CA GLY A 62 -13.28 25.41 12.14
C GLY A 62 -14.29 25.63 11.01
N TYR A 63 -15.43 24.92 10.99
CA TYR A 63 -16.51 25.14 10.03
C TYR A 63 -17.62 26.01 10.61
N LYS A 64 -18.34 26.75 9.76
CA LYS A 64 -19.43 27.62 10.19
C LYS A 64 -20.64 26.86 10.74
N GLY A 65 -20.83 25.63 10.31
CA GLY A 65 -21.89 24.71 10.71
C GLY A 65 -21.90 23.45 9.85
N TYR A 66 -22.96 22.63 9.96
CA TYR A 66 -23.04 21.33 9.30
C TYR A 66 -23.04 21.42 7.78
N GLN A 67 -23.71 22.42 7.20
CA GLN A 67 -23.74 22.59 5.74
C GLN A 67 -22.37 22.97 5.18
N ASP A 68 -21.66 23.89 5.85
CA ASP A 68 -20.30 24.27 5.48
C ASP A 68 -19.33 23.06 5.60
N PHE A 69 -19.48 22.28 6.68
CA PHE A 69 -18.75 21.03 6.87
C PHE A 69 -19.01 20.04 5.72
N LYS A 70 -20.30 19.81 5.34
CA LYS A 70 -20.67 18.91 4.21
C LYS A 70 -20.08 19.36 2.88
N ILE A 71 -20.14 20.70 2.59
CA ILE A 71 -19.57 21.25 1.35
C ILE A 71 -18.07 21.01 1.27
N ASN A 72 -17.33 21.24 2.38
CA ASN A 72 -15.89 21.00 2.39
C ASN A 72 -15.56 19.51 2.37
N MET A 73 -16.34 18.66 3.03
CA MET A 73 -16.22 17.21 2.96
C MET A 73 -16.50 16.68 1.55
N ALA A 74 -17.51 17.23 0.85
CA ALA A 74 -17.77 16.90 -0.55
C ALA A 74 -16.60 17.30 -1.47
N ARG A 75 -15.93 18.43 -1.18
CA ARG A 75 -14.74 18.85 -1.92
C ARG A 75 -13.56 17.92 -1.66
N ASP A 76 -13.42 17.39 -0.44
CA ASP A 76 -12.39 16.41 -0.12
C ASP A 76 -12.64 15.06 -0.81
N ILE A 77 -13.90 14.69 -1.04
CA ILE A 77 -14.31 13.43 -1.70
C ILE A 77 -14.36 13.57 -3.23
N ALA A 78 -14.76 14.74 -3.76
CA ALA A 78 -14.90 15.00 -5.20
C ALA A 78 -13.61 14.76 -6.00
N PRO A 79 -12.40 15.10 -5.49
CA PRO A 79 -11.16 14.75 -6.16
C PRO A 79 -10.98 13.23 -6.31
N ALA A 80 -11.38 12.45 -5.30
CA ALA A 80 -11.25 11.00 -5.36
C ALA A 80 -12.06 10.36 -6.50
N ASN A 81 -13.24 10.91 -6.82
CA ASN A 81 -14.06 10.45 -7.96
C ASN A 81 -13.58 10.97 -9.32
N LYS A 82 -12.90 12.13 -9.36
CA LYS A 82 -12.27 12.67 -10.57
C LYS A 82 -10.88 12.11 -10.82
N LEU A 83 -10.23 11.58 -9.78
CA LEU A 83 -8.89 11.00 -9.76
C LEU A 83 -8.89 9.48 -9.99
N LEU A 84 -10.01 8.91 -10.47
CA LEU A 84 -10.08 7.52 -10.95
C LEU A 84 -9.31 7.30 -12.27
N ASP A 85 -8.78 8.37 -12.87
CA ASP A 85 -7.86 8.30 -14.00
C ASP A 85 -6.44 8.65 -13.49
N PRO A 86 -5.57 7.66 -13.29
CA PRO A 86 -4.23 7.87 -12.72
C PRO A 86 -3.25 8.52 -13.70
N GLU A 87 -3.66 8.76 -14.95
CA GLU A 87 -2.77 9.38 -15.92
C GLU A 87 -2.54 10.86 -15.61
N LEU A 88 -1.26 11.21 -15.53
CA LEU A 88 -0.82 12.60 -15.39
C LEU A 88 -1.02 13.32 -16.71
N ASP A 89 -1.66 14.50 -16.66
CA ASP A 89 -1.81 15.39 -17.79
C ASP A 89 -0.74 16.49 -17.76
N ARG A 90 -0.35 17.00 -18.93
CA ARG A 90 0.60 18.13 -19.05
C ARG A 90 0.04 19.44 -18.49
N GLU A 91 -1.28 19.57 -18.47
CA GLU A 91 -2.01 20.73 -17.94
C GLU A 91 -2.30 20.61 -16.44
N ASP A 92 -1.91 19.49 -15.78
CA ASP A 92 -2.09 19.32 -14.34
C ASP A 92 -1.28 20.34 -13.57
N THR A 93 -1.91 20.98 -12.61
CA THR A 93 -1.24 21.82 -11.63
C THR A 93 -0.38 20.98 -10.69
N PRO A 94 0.65 21.54 -10.03
CA PRO A 94 1.46 20.82 -9.06
C PRO A 94 0.62 20.17 -7.93
N GLU A 95 -0.48 20.80 -7.52
CA GLU A 95 -1.39 20.26 -6.51
C GLU A 95 -2.13 19.02 -7.05
N GLU A 96 -2.62 19.06 -8.28
CA GLU A 96 -3.28 17.92 -8.93
C GLU A 96 -2.31 16.76 -9.16
N ILE A 97 -1.07 17.03 -9.59
CA ILE A 97 -0.02 16.02 -9.74
C ILE A 97 0.22 15.31 -8.39
N CYS A 98 0.41 16.07 -7.31
CA CYS A 98 0.60 15.49 -5.98
C CYS A 98 -0.59 14.61 -5.59
N GLN A 99 -1.83 15.11 -5.76
CA GLN A 99 -3.02 14.35 -5.42
C GLN A 99 -3.13 13.06 -6.23
N LYS A 100 -2.94 13.12 -7.56
CA LYS A 100 -2.99 11.95 -8.46
C LYS A 100 -1.97 10.88 -8.04
N ILE A 101 -0.72 11.28 -7.75
CA ILE A 101 0.33 10.34 -7.31
C ILE A 101 -0.08 9.66 -6.00
N PHE A 102 -0.47 10.42 -4.98
CA PHE A 102 -0.82 9.83 -3.67
C PHE A 102 -2.04 8.90 -3.77
N PHE A 103 -3.07 9.28 -4.55
CA PHE A 103 -4.25 8.43 -4.73
C PHE A 103 -3.93 7.16 -5.52
N SER A 104 -3.09 7.26 -6.56
CA SER A 104 -2.62 6.10 -7.32
C SER A 104 -1.89 5.12 -6.42
N GLU A 105 -0.93 5.59 -5.62
CA GLU A 105 -0.19 4.73 -4.68
C GLU A 105 -1.11 4.09 -3.62
N MET A 106 -2.08 4.83 -3.08
CA MET A 106 -3.06 4.27 -2.15
C MET A 106 -3.95 3.19 -2.82
N ALA A 107 -4.34 3.41 -4.08
CA ALA A 107 -5.11 2.43 -4.83
C ALA A 107 -4.31 1.14 -5.03
N VAL A 108 -3.05 1.23 -5.48
CA VAL A 108 -2.16 0.07 -5.65
C VAL A 108 -1.99 -0.72 -4.35
N LEU A 109 -1.81 -0.05 -3.21
CA LEU A 109 -1.72 -0.71 -1.90
C LEU A 109 -3.02 -1.43 -1.53
N LYS A 110 -4.17 -0.78 -1.73
CA LYS A 110 -5.49 -1.36 -1.47
C LYS A 110 -5.78 -2.57 -2.35
N ASP A 111 -5.47 -2.46 -3.63
CA ASP A 111 -5.70 -3.52 -4.60
C ASP A 111 -4.74 -4.70 -4.36
N THR A 112 -3.48 -4.42 -4.01
CA THR A 112 -2.54 -5.47 -3.57
C THR A 112 -3.06 -6.20 -2.34
N LEU A 113 -3.57 -5.49 -1.33
CA LEU A 113 -4.14 -6.11 -0.14
C LEU A 113 -5.35 -6.99 -0.46
N ALA A 114 -6.17 -6.60 -1.43
CA ALA A 114 -7.36 -7.35 -1.85
C ALA A 114 -7.04 -8.69 -2.55
N ILE A 115 -5.90 -8.77 -3.26
CA ILE A 115 -5.46 -9.98 -3.96
C ILE A 115 -4.42 -10.80 -3.19
N LEU A 116 -3.88 -10.28 -2.09
CA LEU A 116 -2.82 -10.91 -1.33
C LEU A 116 -3.34 -12.16 -0.59
N ASP A 117 -2.78 -13.32 -0.92
CA ASP A 117 -3.04 -14.56 -0.17
C ASP A 117 -2.20 -14.55 1.11
N ILE A 118 -2.86 -14.31 2.24
CA ILE A 118 -2.23 -14.25 3.57
C ILE A 118 -1.58 -15.59 3.96
N LYS A 119 -2.13 -16.73 3.52
CA LYS A 119 -1.54 -18.06 3.80
C LYS A 119 -0.23 -18.23 3.03
N MET A 120 -0.18 -17.75 1.78
CA MET A 120 1.05 -17.76 0.99
C MET A 120 2.10 -16.81 1.57
N LEU A 121 1.69 -15.62 2.04
CA LEU A 121 2.58 -14.69 2.73
C LEU A 121 3.17 -15.30 4.01
N GLU A 122 2.35 -15.95 4.84
CA GLU A 122 2.80 -16.65 6.05
C GLU A 122 3.79 -17.79 5.71
N LYS A 123 3.51 -18.55 4.65
CA LYS A 123 4.40 -19.60 4.17
C LYS A 123 5.73 -19.04 3.68
N ALA A 124 5.70 -17.94 2.91
CA ALA A 124 6.91 -17.24 2.48
C ALA A 124 7.75 -16.76 3.67
N ALA A 125 7.13 -16.14 4.66
CA ALA A 125 7.80 -15.67 5.86
C ALA A 125 8.50 -16.83 6.62
N LYS A 126 7.83 -17.96 6.79
CA LYS A 126 8.42 -19.17 7.42
C LYS A 126 9.62 -19.69 6.62
N MET A 127 9.54 -19.73 5.29
CA MET A 127 10.65 -20.15 4.43
C MET A 127 11.84 -19.20 4.54
N ILE A 128 11.61 -17.88 4.54
CA ILE A 128 12.62 -16.83 4.66
C ILE A 128 13.34 -16.94 6.02
N VAL A 129 12.59 -17.08 7.12
CA VAL A 129 13.17 -17.19 8.47
C VAL A 129 13.99 -18.46 8.64
N ALA A 130 13.60 -19.56 8.00
CA ALA A 130 14.33 -20.83 8.07
C ALA A 130 15.53 -20.92 7.12
N ALA A 131 15.71 -19.95 6.22
CA ALA A 131 16.74 -19.98 5.19
C ALA A 131 18.14 -19.84 5.77
N LYS A 132 19.09 -20.64 5.25
CA LYS A 132 20.53 -20.48 5.55
C LYS A 132 21.08 -19.20 4.91
N ARG A 133 20.60 -18.87 3.72
CA ARG A 133 20.98 -17.71 2.90
C ARG A 133 19.77 -17.29 2.08
N ILE A 134 19.60 -15.99 1.90
CA ILE A 134 18.54 -15.38 1.08
C ILE A 134 19.22 -14.59 -0.03
N GLU A 135 18.86 -14.84 -1.29
CA GLU A 135 19.28 -14.04 -2.44
C GLU A 135 18.10 -13.37 -3.08
N LEU A 136 18.22 -12.07 -3.33
CA LEU A 136 17.17 -11.28 -3.97
C LEU A 136 17.64 -10.87 -5.37
N PHE A 137 16.82 -11.21 -6.36
CA PHE A 137 17.07 -10.96 -7.78
C PHE A 137 16.06 -9.94 -8.31
N GLY A 138 16.53 -8.83 -8.82
CA GLY A 138 15.73 -7.76 -9.41
C GLY A 138 16.57 -6.94 -10.39
N SER A 139 15.90 -6.13 -11.22
CA SER A 139 16.57 -5.19 -12.14
C SER A 139 15.90 -3.83 -12.07
N GLY A 140 16.68 -2.73 -12.19
CA GLY A 140 16.15 -1.38 -12.11
C GLY A 140 15.44 -1.10 -10.78
N GLY A 141 14.22 -0.59 -10.81
CA GLY A 141 13.42 -0.32 -9.60
C GLY A 141 13.20 -1.56 -8.72
N SER A 142 13.05 -2.74 -9.33
CA SER A 142 12.92 -3.99 -8.57
C SER A 142 14.19 -4.35 -7.80
N ALA A 143 15.38 -3.96 -8.28
CA ALA A 143 16.62 -4.14 -7.53
C ALA A 143 16.67 -3.23 -6.30
N LEU A 144 16.14 -2.00 -6.39
CA LEU A 144 16.03 -1.08 -5.24
C LEU A 144 15.10 -1.64 -4.16
N VAL A 145 13.98 -2.27 -4.56
CA VAL A 145 13.10 -3.00 -3.63
C VAL A 145 13.85 -4.16 -2.98
N GLY A 146 14.66 -4.89 -3.73
CA GLY A 146 15.53 -5.95 -3.21
C GLY A 146 16.53 -5.43 -2.18
N MET A 147 17.17 -4.27 -2.42
CA MET A 147 18.09 -3.64 -1.47
C MET A 147 17.39 -3.20 -0.19
N ASP A 148 16.18 -2.63 -0.28
CA ASP A 148 15.38 -2.27 0.89
C ASP A 148 15.00 -3.52 1.69
N ALA A 149 14.59 -4.59 1.02
CA ALA A 149 14.31 -5.88 1.66
C ALA A 149 15.58 -6.45 2.35
N GLN A 150 16.73 -6.44 1.68
CA GLN A 150 18.02 -6.85 2.26
C GLN A 150 18.32 -6.05 3.54
N HIS A 151 18.20 -4.73 3.49
CA HIS A 151 18.42 -3.88 4.66
C HIS A 151 17.52 -4.29 5.85
N LYS A 152 16.23 -4.56 5.58
CA LYS A 152 15.27 -4.98 6.61
C LYS A 152 15.58 -6.38 7.15
N PHE A 153 15.95 -7.32 6.28
CA PHE A 153 16.33 -8.68 6.68
C PHE A 153 17.59 -8.70 7.56
N LEU A 154 18.61 -7.92 7.19
CA LEU A 154 19.83 -7.79 8.01
C LEU A 154 19.54 -7.22 9.40
N LYS A 155 18.61 -6.27 9.55
CA LYS A 155 18.21 -5.73 10.86
C LYS A 155 17.62 -6.77 11.80
N VAL A 156 17.03 -7.85 11.27
CA VAL A 156 16.48 -8.97 12.07
C VAL A 156 17.40 -10.19 12.05
N GLY A 157 18.66 -10.05 11.61
CA GLY A 157 19.68 -11.09 11.67
C GLY A 157 19.64 -12.13 10.56
N LEU A 158 18.86 -11.91 9.49
CA LEU A 158 18.79 -12.82 8.36
C LEU A 158 19.90 -12.53 7.35
N LYS A 159 20.65 -13.57 6.95
CA LYS A 159 21.74 -13.47 5.95
C LYS A 159 21.14 -13.28 4.56
N SER A 160 21.14 -12.08 4.05
CA SER A 160 20.54 -11.72 2.77
C SER A 160 21.49 -10.92 1.88
N PHE A 161 21.40 -11.15 0.58
CA PHE A 161 22.27 -10.56 -0.43
C PHE A 161 21.44 -10.09 -1.63
N VAL A 162 21.89 -8.99 -2.22
CA VAL A 162 21.37 -8.44 -3.47
C VAL A 162 22.56 -8.00 -4.33
N HIS A 163 22.47 -8.23 -5.62
CA HIS A 163 23.45 -7.77 -6.58
C HIS A 163 22.76 -6.99 -7.69
N CYS A 164 23.39 -5.88 -8.16
CA CYS A 164 22.83 -5.06 -9.23
C CYS A 164 23.32 -5.49 -10.61
N ASP A 165 24.50 -6.09 -10.70
CA ASP A 165 25.07 -6.58 -11.93
C ASP A 165 24.46 -7.94 -12.33
N ALA A 166 24.06 -8.06 -13.59
CA ALA A 166 23.34 -9.24 -14.09
C ALA A 166 24.17 -10.52 -14.08
N ASP A 167 25.49 -10.39 -14.34
CA ASP A 167 26.38 -11.55 -14.37
C ASP A 167 26.69 -12.02 -12.95
N ILE A 168 26.88 -11.11 -12.02
CA ILE A 168 27.03 -11.43 -10.59
C ILE A 168 25.76 -12.08 -10.06
N GLN A 169 24.57 -11.60 -10.43
CA GLN A 169 23.30 -12.23 -10.07
C GLN A 169 23.26 -13.69 -10.56
N ALA A 170 23.62 -13.95 -11.81
CA ALA A 170 23.60 -15.30 -12.38
C ALA A 170 24.65 -16.22 -11.71
N MET A 171 25.85 -15.70 -11.42
CA MET A 171 26.87 -16.43 -10.66
C MET A 171 26.37 -16.78 -9.27
N SER A 172 25.81 -15.81 -8.54
CA SER A 172 25.28 -16.03 -7.21
C SER A 172 24.12 -17.04 -7.21
N ALA A 173 23.21 -16.96 -8.18
CA ALA A 173 22.10 -17.90 -8.34
C ALA A 173 22.60 -19.34 -8.56
N SER A 174 23.70 -19.53 -9.28
CA SER A 174 24.29 -20.86 -9.53
C SER A 174 24.98 -21.49 -8.33
N LEU A 175 25.25 -20.70 -7.27
CA LEU A 175 25.89 -21.15 -6.03
C LEU A 175 24.87 -21.42 -4.90
N LEU A 176 23.58 -21.23 -5.16
CA LEU A 176 22.53 -21.56 -4.21
C LEU A 176 22.33 -23.07 -4.10
N GLY A 177 21.67 -23.53 -3.05
CA GLY A 177 21.42 -24.95 -2.85
C GLY A 177 20.27 -25.20 -1.87
N ALA A 178 20.13 -26.45 -1.45
CA ALA A 178 19.10 -26.86 -0.51
C ALA A 178 19.24 -26.14 0.86
N GLY A 179 18.18 -25.51 1.29
CA GLY A 179 18.10 -24.67 2.47
C GLY A 179 18.32 -23.18 2.22
N ASP A 180 18.65 -22.78 0.98
CA ASP A 180 18.69 -21.38 0.58
C ASP A 180 17.35 -20.95 -0.03
N VAL A 181 17.09 -19.65 0.00
CA VAL A 181 15.89 -19.03 -0.58
C VAL A 181 16.30 -18.00 -1.64
N ALA A 182 15.76 -18.13 -2.83
CA ALA A 182 15.85 -17.16 -3.91
C ALA A 182 14.54 -16.37 -4.01
N ILE A 183 14.60 -15.05 -3.97
CA ILE A 183 13.44 -14.16 -4.12
C ILE A 183 13.59 -13.39 -5.44
N GLY A 184 12.75 -13.70 -6.43
CA GLY A 184 12.69 -12.98 -7.69
C GLY A 184 11.66 -11.87 -7.66
N ILE A 185 12.08 -10.63 -7.87
CA ILE A 185 11.23 -9.45 -7.88
C ILE A 185 11.17 -8.89 -9.30
N SER A 186 9.98 -8.94 -9.92
CA SER A 186 9.79 -8.41 -11.27
C SER A 186 8.34 -8.05 -11.50
N HIS A 187 8.03 -6.77 -11.69
CA HIS A 187 6.67 -6.30 -11.95
C HIS A 187 6.03 -7.06 -13.11
N SER A 188 6.62 -7.06 -14.29
CA SER A 188 6.09 -7.78 -15.47
C SER A 188 6.29 -9.30 -15.43
N GLY A 189 7.10 -9.83 -14.52
CA GLY A 189 7.50 -11.24 -14.48
C GLY A 189 8.24 -11.75 -15.73
N SER A 190 8.71 -10.85 -16.62
CA SER A 190 9.34 -11.19 -17.90
C SER A 190 10.77 -10.68 -18.04
N ASN A 191 11.36 -10.06 -17.03
CA ASN A 191 12.75 -9.63 -17.06
C ASN A 191 13.68 -10.86 -17.23
N ARG A 192 14.43 -10.89 -18.35
CA ARG A 192 15.24 -12.06 -18.73
C ARG A 192 16.29 -12.44 -17.69
N ASN A 193 16.93 -11.46 -17.07
CA ASN A 193 17.96 -11.72 -16.04
C ASN A 193 17.35 -12.35 -14.80
N VAL A 194 16.24 -11.79 -14.29
CA VAL A 194 15.55 -12.32 -13.11
C VAL A 194 15.02 -13.73 -13.40
N VAL A 195 14.40 -13.95 -14.56
CA VAL A 195 13.93 -15.28 -14.99
C VAL A 195 15.08 -16.30 -15.03
N ARG A 196 16.25 -15.93 -15.61
CA ARG A 196 17.45 -16.76 -15.65
C ARG A 196 17.95 -17.10 -14.24
N CYS A 197 18.05 -16.11 -13.35
CA CYS A 197 18.50 -16.33 -11.98
C CYS A 197 17.57 -17.28 -11.21
N MET A 198 16.25 -17.09 -11.33
CA MET A 198 15.28 -17.96 -10.68
C MET A 198 15.30 -19.38 -11.24
N GLN A 199 15.52 -19.54 -12.55
CA GLN A 199 15.74 -20.84 -13.16
C GLN A 199 16.98 -21.53 -12.60
N LEU A 200 18.13 -20.84 -12.55
CA LEU A 200 19.37 -21.37 -11.99
C LEU A 200 19.19 -21.78 -10.52
N ALA A 201 18.67 -20.87 -9.69
CA ALA A 201 18.41 -21.14 -8.28
C ALA A 201 17.53 -22.40 -8.08
N LYS A 202 16.47 -22.53 -8.87
CA LYS A 202 15.58 -23.71 -8.86
C LYS A 202 16.32 -24.99 -9.23
N GLN A 203 17.16 -24.95 -10.28
CA GLN A 203 17.96 -26.10 -10.71
C GLN A 203 18.98 -26.55 -9.66
N GLN A 204 19.50 -25.62 -8.86
CA GLN A 204 20.42 -25.91 -7.73
C GLN A 204 19.69 -26.39 -6.47
N GLY A 205 18.36 -26.47 -6.48
CA GLY A 205 17.57 -26.96 -5.35
C GLY A 205 17.25 -25.92 -4.28
N ALA A 206 17.46 -24.64 -4.56
CA ALA A 206 17.01 -23.57 -3.68
C ALA A 206 15.49 -23.43 -3.72
N THR A 207 14.90 -23.01 -2.59
CA THR A 207 13.48 -22.64 -2.55
C THR A 207 13.28 -21.30 -3.25
N THR A 208 12.29 -21.21 -4.14
CA THR A 208 12.08 -20.03 -4.99
C THR A 208 10.77 -19.33 -4.66
N ILE A 209 10.85 -18.04 -4.32
CA ILE A 209 9.72 -17.15 -4.07
C ILE A 209 9.69 -16.07 -5.16
N VAL A 210 8.54 -15.82 -5.76
CA VAL A 210 8.38 -14.80 -6.81
C VAL A 210 7.42 -13.72 -6.32
N MET A 211 7.80 -12.46 -6.52
CA MET A 211 6.93 -11.28 -6.37
C MET A 211 6.72 -10.64 -7.74
N THR A 212 5.48 -10.59 -8.20
CA THR A 212 5.12 -10.08 -9.55
C THR A 212 3.65 -9.64 -9.59
N THR A 213 3.26 -8.90 -10.63
CA THR A 213 1.84 -8.60 -10.86
C THR A 213 1.05 -9.86 -11.24
N GLN A 214 -0.26 -9.79 -11.02
CA GLN A 214 -1.16 -10.89 -11.36
C GLN A 214 -1.21 -11.09 -12.89
N GLY A 215 -1.05 -12.33 -13.35
CA GLY A 215 -1.07 -12.67 -14.77
C GLY A 215 -0.12 -13.81 -15.13
N LYS A 216 -0.11 -14.18 -16.41
CA LYS A 216 0.81 -15.20 -16.93
C LYS A 216 2.17 -14.56 -17.22
N SER A 217 3.24 -15.12 -16.64
CA SER A 217 4.60 -14.64 -16.92
C SER A 217 5.62 -15.79 -16.93
N PRO A 218 6.74 -15.63 -17.63
CA PRO A 218 7.81 -16.63 -17.66
C PRO A 218 8.38 -16.96 -16.27
N LEU A 219 8.40 -15.98 -15.37
CA LEU A 219 8.96 -16.08 -14.03
C LEU A 219 8.22 -17.11 -13.16
N LEU A 220 6.90 -17.22 -13.33
CA LEU A 220 6.05 -18.15 -12.58
C LEU A 220 6.42 -19.63 -12.75
N LYS A 221 7.06 -19.99 -13.87
CA LYS A 221 7.51 -21.38 -14.13
C LYS A 221 8.55 -21.87 -13.13
N PHE A 222 9.26 -20.95 -12.50
CA PHE A 222 10.36 -21.25 -11.61
C PHE A 222 10.02 -20.94 -10.13
N ALA A 223 8.77 -20.65 -9.82
CA ALA A 223 8.32 -20.34 -8.46
C ALA A 223 7.85 -21.58 -7.70
N ASP A 224 8.29 -21.76 -6.46
CA ASP A 224 7.67 -22.65 -5.48
C ASP A 224 6.52 -21.94 -4.77
N LEU A 225 6.63 -20.61 -4.65
CA LEU A 225 5.64 -19.75 -4.05
C LEU A 225 5.58 -18.42 -4.78
N VAL A 226 4.38 -17.90 -4.94
CA VAL A 226 4.14 -16.61 -5.61
C VAL A 226 3.38 -15.67 -4.67
N LEU A 227 3.86 -14.43 -4.59
CA LEU A 227 3.19 -13.30 -3.96
C LEU A 227 2.81 -12.31 -5.06
N PHE A 228 1.52 -12.12 -5.27
CA PHE A 228 1.02 -11.19 -6.27
C PHE A 228 0.86 -9.78 -5.70
N THR A 229 1.17 -8.77 -6.54
CA THR A 229 0.90 -7.36 -6.33
C THR A 229 -0.02 -6.85 -7.44
N ALA A 230 -0.71 -5.75 -7.20
CA ALA A 230 -1.45 -5.02 -8.24
C ALA A 230 -0.50 -4.23 -9.12
#